data_8034b26ee8f95ee632ba1b929f28ce12
#
_entry.id   8034b26ee8f95ee632ba1b929f28ce12
#
_cell.length_a   1.000
_cell.length_b   1.000
_cell.length_c   1.000
_cell.angle_alpha   90.00
_cell.angle_beta   90.00
_cell.angle_gamma   90.00
#
_symmetry.space_group_name_H-M   'P 1'
#
loop_
_entity.id
_entity.type
_entity.pdbx_description
1 polymer ?
#
loop_
_entity_poly.entity_id
_entity_poly.type
_entity_poly.pdbx_seq_one_letter_code
_entity_poly.pdbx_strand_id
1 'polypeptide(L)'
;MTSRSDRLGLAALTALVVGSMIGAGIFSLPQNIARSAGPGVALIGWMISGLGMLMLAFVFQNLANRKPELDTGIYAYARAGFGDYIGFSAAWGYWVCSLLGNVSYFVLIFSGLGYFVPAFGEGNTWQAVACASVLLWSMHAMILRGIRQAALVNAVVTVAKIVPIVMFLIIAAVGFKADIFTGDFWGTAELGSVGEQLRGMMLITVWVFIGIEGASIYSRRAARRSDVGRATIIGFLCVLALLMLVNLLSMGVLRQDALAHARNPSMAFVLEAIVGPWGATLIIIGMIVSVLGALLAWVLLCAEVLYAAAGDGTMPAFLGRENARQVPANALWLTNGLIQLFLIITLFSAGTYTSLVLLGASMSLVPYLFSAGYGALLALRGETYAGQRGLRARDLLVAGLATLYALWLVYAGGLSQVLLSVLLYAPGIAMFAAAKHQHGQRIFTRAEQVIVAGVVVVAGWAAWGLYQGHLHLA
;
A
#
# COMPACT_ATOMS: atom_id res chain seq x y z
N MET A 1 -4.60 -16.21 28.23
CA MET A 1 -4.93 -14.99 28.98
C MET A 1 -3.75 -14.04 28.85
N THR A 2 -3.81 -13.04 27.96
CA THR A 2 -2.78 -12.01 27.83
C THR A 2 -2.79 -11.13 29.07
N SER A 3 -1.62 -10.89 29.67
CA SER A 3 -1.48 -10.06 30.86
C SER A 3 -1.99 -8.63 30.59
N ARG A 4 -2.46 -7.93 31.60
CA ARG A 4 -2.98 -6.56 31.52
C ARG A 4 -1.91 -5.56 31.00
N SER A 5 -0.62 -5.93 31.04
CA SER A 5 0.54 -5.16 30.58
C SER A 5 0.72 -5.15 29.06
N ASP A 6 0.06 -6.06 28.30
CA ASP A 6 0.25 -6.20 26.84
C ASP A 6 -0.80 -5.46 26.01
N ARG A 7 -1.70 -4.71 26.63
CA ARG A 7 -2.76 -3.99 25.93
C ARG A 7 -2.29 -2.60 25.47
N LEU A 8 -2.53 -2.31 24.19
CA LEU A 8 -2.12 -1.08 23.53
C LEU A 8 -3.12 0.05 23.81
N GLY A 9 -2.64 1.15 24.36
CA GLY A 9 -3.42 2.39 24.52
C GLY A 9 -3.50 3.21 23.23
N LEU A 10 -4.27 4.32 23.26
CA LEU A 10 -4.52 5.19 22.12
C LEU A 10 -3.22 5.67 21.43
N ALA A 11 -2.25 6.16 22.21
CA ALA A 11 -0.98 6.66 21.68
C ALA A 11 -0.19 5.56 20.94
N ALA A 12 -0.11 4.36 21.51
CA ALA A 12 0.57 3.23 20.90
C ALA A 12 -0.12 2.76 19.61
N LEU A 13 -1.45 2.72 19.60
CA LEU A 13 -2.24 2.40 18.40
C LEU A 13 -2.07 3.47 17.32
N THR A 14 -2.07 4.76 17.69
CA THR A 14 -1.81 5.86 16.74
C THR A 14 -0.41 5.75 16.14
N ALA A 15 0.59 5.48 16.96
CA ALA A 15 1.96 5.27 16.48
C ALA A 15 2.08 4.07 15.53
N LEU A 16 1.32 3.00 15.77
CA LEU A 16 1.25 1.85 14.87
C LEU A 16 0.63 2.22 13.52
N VAL A 17 -0.48 2.99 13.51
CA VAL A 17 -1.11 3.47 12.27
C VAL A 17 -0.15 4.36 11.48
N VAL A 18 0.43 5.37 12.14
CA VAL A 18 1.42 6.25 11.51
C VAL A 18 2.60 5.43 10.98
N GLY A 19 3.10 4.49 11.79
CA GLY A 19 4.23 3.63 11.44
C GLY A 19 3.97 2.69 10.26
N SER A 20 2.72 2.18 10.11
CA SER A 20 2.34 1.31 8.99
C SER A 20 2.15 2.07 7.68
N MET A 21 1.66 3.32 7.73
CA MET A 21 1.45 4.16 6.55
C MET A 21 2.74 4.85 6.09
N ILE A 22 3.61 5.29 7.01
CA ILE A 22 4.91 5.89 6.65
C ILE A 22 5.88 4.76 6.27
N GLY A 23 5.86 4.38 5.00
CA GLY A 23 6.78 3.44 4.38
C GLY A 23 7.76 4.13 3.43
N ALA A 24 8.14 3.43 2.36
CA ALA A 24 9.02 3.94 1.30
C ALA A 24 8.39 5.07 0.49
N GLY A 25 7.06 5.08 0.35
CA GLY A 25 6.33 5.99 -0.54
C GLY A 25 6.57 7.47 -0.28
N ILE A 26 6.73 7.89 0.98
CA ILE A 26 6.95 9.30 1.32
C ILE A 26 8.27 9.84 0.73
N PHE A 27 9.32 9.00 0.68
CA PHE A 27 10.64 9.42 0.21
C PHE A 27 10.72 9.63 -1.31
N SER A 28 9.82 9.01 -2.06
CA SER A 28 9.69 9.13 -3.52
C SER A 28 8.52 10.02 -3.95
N LEU A 29 7.69 10.45 -3.00
CA LEU A 29 6.43 11.17 -3.25
C LEU A 29 6.61 12.46 -4.07
N PRO A 30 7.62 13.33 -3.81
CA PRO A 30 7.80 14.57 -4.57
C PRO A 30 7.90 14.34 -6.08
N GLN A 31 8.77 13.42 -6.51
CA GLN A 31 8.93 13.07 -7.91
C GLN A 31 7.66 12.46 -8.51
N ASN A 32 7.09 11.47 -7.81
CA ASN A 32 5.94 10.72 -8.33
C ASN A 32 4.74 11.66 -8.59
N ILE A 33 4.48 12.62 -7.71
CA ILE A 33 3.40 13.60 -7.92
C ILE A 33 3.79 14.61 -9.01
N ALA A 34 5.03 15.13 -9.01
CA ALA A 34 5.47 16.11 -10.00
C ALA A 34 5.42 15.57 -11.45
N ARG A 35 5.58 14.27 -11.65
CA ARG A 35 5.38 13.61 -12.97
C ARG A 35 3.94 13.68 -13.47
N SER A 36 3.00 13.86 -12.58
CA SER A 36 1.56 13.79 -12.91
C SER A 36 0.83 15.11 -12.76
N ALA A 37 1.29 16.01 -11.89
CA ALA A 37 0.50 17.18 -11.53
C ALA A 37 1.36 18.38 -11.16
N GLY A 38 0.88 19.57 -11.53
CA GLY A 38 1.36 20.84 -11.02
C GLY A 38 0.85 21.13 -9.59
N PRO A 39 1.39 22.18 -8.90
CA PRO A 39 1.08 22.45 -7.50
C PRO A 39 -0.41 22.65 -7.20
N GLY A 40 -1.13 23.39 -8.04
CA GLY A 40 -2.57 23.66 -7.87
C GLY A 40 -3.42 22.40 -8.01
N VAL A 41 -3.08 21.56 -9.01
CA VAL A 41 -3.78 20.29 -9.21
C VAL A 41 -3.44 19.31 -8.10
N ALA A 42 -2.18 19.31 -7.61
CA ALA A 42 -1.77 18.49 -6.47
C ALA A 42 -2.58 18.84 -5.21
N LEU A 43 -2.84 20.13 -4.94
CA LEU A 43 -3.71 20.54 -3.83
C LEU A 43 -5.11 19.95 -3.96
N ILE A 44 -5.74 20.04 -5.15
CA ILE A 44 -7.06 19.46 -5.40
C ILE A 44 -7.01 17.94 -5.21
N GLY A 45 -5.99 17.27 -5.75
CA GLY A 45 -5.81 15.83 -5.64
C GLY A 45 -5.63 15.36 -4.20
N TRP A 46 -4.89 16.09 -3.37
CA TRP A 46 -4.77 15.82 -1.95
C TRP A 46 -6.08 16.00 -1.19
N MET A 47 -6.91 17.00 -1.56
CA MET A 47 -8.24 17.17 -0.97
C MET A 47 -9.15 15.99 -1.32
N ILE A 48 -9.19 15.57 -2.58
CA ILE A 48 -9.99 14.42 -3.03
C ILE A 48 -9.51 13.13 -2.34
N SER A 49 -8.20 12.86 -2.37
CA SER A 49 -7.63 11.65 -1.77
C SER A 49 -7.77 11.65 -0.25
N GLY A 50 -7.54 12.79 0.39
CA GLY A 50 -7.68 12.94 1.84
C GLY A 50 -9.12 12.69 2.29
N LEU A 51 -10.12 13.27 1.61
CA LEU A 51 -11.52 13.04 1.93
C LEU A 51 -11.94 11.59 1.64
N GLY A 52 -11.57 11.05 0.48
CA GLY A 52 -11.92 9.68 0.11
C GLY A 52 -11.33 8.64 1.05
N MET A 53 -10.04 8.77 1.38
CA MET A 53 -9.38 7.88 2.33
C MET A 53 -9.88 8.06 3.77
N LEU A 54 -10.26 9.28 4.16
CA LEU A 54 -10.92 9.52 5.45
C LEU A 54 -12.27 8.80 5.54
N MET A 55 -13.07 8.82 4.46
CA MET A 55 -14.32 8.05 4.41
C MET A 55 -14.06 6.56 4.54
N LEU A 56 -13.01 6.04 3.89
CA LEU A 56 -12.60 4.64 4.00
C LEU A 56 -12.13 4.31 5.44
N ALA A 57 -11.38 5.20 6.09
CA ALA A 57 -10.97 5.05 7.49
C ALA A 57 -12.19 4.94 8.43
N PHE A 58 -13.22 5.76 8.22
CA PHE A 58 -14.47 5.67 8.96
C PHE A 58 -15.22 4.36 8.69
N VAL A 59 -15.18 3.84 7.46
CA VAL A 59 -15.74 2.51 7.16
C VAL A 59 -15.04 1.43 7.96
N PHE A 60 -13.70 1.40 7.95
CA PHE A 60 -12.94 0.41 8.73
C PHE A 60 -13.22 0.52 10.23
N GLN A 61 -13.29 1.75 10.76
CA GLN A 61 -13.68 1.99 12.15
C GLN A 61 -15.08 1.42 12.45
N ASN A 62 -16.04 1.70 11.57
CA ASN A 62 -17.43 1.27 11.75
C ASN A 62 -17.54 -0.26 11.70
N LEU A 63 -16.91 -0.89 10.70
CA LEU A 63 -16.90 -2.34 10.55
C LEU A 63 -16.22 -3.04 11.75
N ALA A 64 -15.07 -2.53 12.21
CA ALA A 64 -14.39 -3.07 13.38
C ALA A 64 -15.25 -3.00 14.67
N ASN A 65 -16.09 -1.98 14.81
CA ASN A 65 -16.99 -1.82 15.94
C ASN A 65 -18.26 -2.67 15.84
N ARG A 66 -18.86 -2.78 14.63
CA ARG A 66 -20.15 -3.42 14.41
C ARG A 66 -20.07 -4.91 14.11
N LYS A 67 -18.95 -5.36 13.53
CA LYS A 67 -18.66 -6.75 13.16
C LYS A 67 -17.34 -7.21 13.79
N PRO A 68 -17.25 -7.22 15.12
CA PRO A 68 -16.02 -7.57 15.83
C PRO A 68 -15.59 -9.03 15.65
N GLU A 69 -16.48 -9.88 15.17
CA GLU A 69 -16.19 -11.27 14.81
C GLU A 69 -15.35 -11.40 13.52
N LEU A 70 -15.37 -10.36 12.67
CA LEU A 70 -14.60 -10.31 11.43
C LEU A 70 -13.23 -9.65 11.68
N ASP A 71 -12.34 -10.38 12.31
CA ASP A 71 -11.09 -9.86 12.86
C ASP A 71 -9.85 -10.08 11.98
N THR A 72 -10.00 -10.73 10.84
CA THR A 72 -8.94 -10.87 9.82
C THR A 72 -8.86 -9.68 8.84
N GLY A 73 -9.58 -8.59 9.14
CA GLY A 73 -9.46 -7.32 8.42
C GLY A 73 -10.21 -7.28 7.09
N ILE A 74 -9.61 -6.57 6.12
CA ILE A 74 -10.26 -6.21 4.85
C ILE A 74 -10.78 -7.40 4.03
N TYR A 75 -10.11 -8.53 4.10
CA TYR A 75 -10.57 -9.72 3.38
C TYR A 75 -11.84 -10.34 4.00
N ALA A 76 -11.95 -10.35 5.34
CA ALA A 76 -13.14 -10.86 6.01
C ALA A 76 -14.38 -10.00 5.71
N TYR A 77 -14.22 -8.69 5.60
CA TYR A 77 -15.29 -7.78 5.20
C TYR A 77 -15.79 -8.05 3.79
N ALA A 78 -14.87 -8.20 2.83
CA ALA A 78 -15.21 -8.55 1.45
C ALA A 78 -15.94 -9.90 1.37
N ARG A 79 -15.47 -10.91 2.11
CA ARG A 79 -16.08 -12.24 2.20
C ARG A 79 -17.50 -12.20 2.77
N ALA A 80 -17.69 -11.50 3.90
CA ALA A 80 -18.97 -11.38 4.58
C ALA A 80 -20.05 -10.68 3.72
N GLY A 81 -19.64 -9.72 2.89
CA GLY A 81 -20.54 -8.99 1.99
C GLY A 81 -20.86 -9.69 0.69
N PHE A 82 -19.88 -10.36 0.08
CA PHE A 82 -19.92 -10.75 -1.33
C PHE A 82 -19.54 -12.21 -1.62
N GLY A 83 -19.28 -12.99 -0.59
CA GLY A 83 -19.01 -14.44 -0.71
C GLY A 83 -17.52 -14.79 -0.83
N ASP A 84 -17.25 -16.09 -0.92
CA ASP A 84 -15.92 -16.67 -0.75
C ASP A 84 -14.93 -16.25 -1.84
N TYR A 85 -15.36 -16.18 -3.11
CA TYR A 85 -14.46 -15.80 -4.21
C TYR A 85 -14.06 -14.33 -4.14
N ILE A 86 -14.97 -13.44 -3.75
CA ILE A 86 -14.64 -12.01 -3.59
C ILE A 86 -13.75 -11.81 -2.35
N GLY A 87 -14.02 -12.53 -1.25
CA GLY A 87 -13.13 -12.54 -0.09
C GLY A 87 -11.72 -13.03 -0.45
N PHE A 88 -11.63 -14.14 -1.18
CA PHE A 88 -10.36 -14.63 -1.72
C PHE A 88 -9.67 -13.58 -2.60
N SER A 89 -10.40 -12.96 -3.54
CA SER A 89 -9.84 -11.92 -4.42
C SER A 89 -9.31 -10.72 -3.63
N ALA A 90 -9.99 -10.32 -2.56
CA ALA A 90 -9.51 -9.27 -1.67
C ALA A 90 -8.21 -9.66 -0.94
N ALA A 91 -8.11 -10.90 -0.43
CA ALA A 91 -6.87 -11.42 0.18
C ALA A 91 -5.74 -11.51 -0.84
N TRP A 92 -6.03 -12.06 -2.03
CA TRP A 92 -5.08 -12.19 -3.12
C TRP A 92 -4.54 -10.84 -3.59
N GLY A 93 -5.42 -9.87 -3.85
CA GLY A 93 -5.04 -8.52 -4.27
C GLY A 93 -4.19 -7.80 -3.23
N TYR A 94 -4.56 -7.91 -1.95
CA TYR A 94 -3.78 -7.31 -0.86
C TYR A 94 -2.41 -7.98 -0.70
N TRP A 95 -2.33 -9.30 -0.84
CA TRP A 95 -1.08 -10.03 -0.84
C TRP A 95 -0.16 -9.64 -1.99
N VAL A 96 -0.68 -9.59 -3.24
CA VAL A 96 0.11 -9.16 -4.41
C VAL A 96 0.53 -7.70 -4.27
N CYS A 97 -0.35 -6.81 -3.79
CA CYS A 97 -0.01 -5.43 -3.48
C CYS A 97 1.18 -5.36 -2.51
N SER A 98 1.13 -6.09 -1.41
CA SER A 98 2.18 -6.14 -0.39
C SER A 98 3.48 -6.76 -0.92
N LEU A 99 3.37 -7.76 -1.80
CA LEU A 99 4.52 -8.38 -2.47
C LEU A 99 5.24 -7.37 -3.38
N LEU A 100 4.50 -6.67 -4.26
CA LEU A 100 5.04 -5.62 -5.12
C LEU A 100 5.62 -4.46 -4.28
N GLY A 101 4.99 -4.15 -3.15
CA GLY A 101 5.50 -3.22 -2.16
C GLY A 101 6.87 -3.62 -1.62
N ASN A 102 7.05 -4.87 -1.25
CA ASN A 102 8.35 -5.37 -0.80
C ASN A 102 9.40 -5.29 -1.91
N VAL A 103 9.07 -5.62 -3.16
CA VAL A 103 9.99 -5.45 -4.30
C VAL A 103 10.38 -3.98 -4.45
N SER A 104 9.42 -3.05 -4.39
CA SER A 104 9.68 -1.61 -4.48
C SER A 104 10.59 -1.11 -3.35
N TYR A 105 10.49 -1.69 -2.16
CA TYR A 105 11.36 -1.37 -1.03
C TYR A 105 12.81 -1.76 -1.29
N PHE A 106 13.07 -2.95 -1.85
CA PHE A 106 14.41 -3.34 -2.28
C PHE A 106 14.96 -2.40 -3.35
N VAL A 107 14.17 -2.10 -4.40
CA VAL A 107 14.58 -1.16 -5.45
C VAL A 107 14.92 0.20 -4.87
N LEU A 108 14.11 0.73 -3.95
CA LEU A 108 14.34 2.04 -3.35
C LEU A 108 15.58 2.07 -2.45
N ILE A 109 15.85 1.02 -1.65
CA ILE A 109 17.06 0.89 -0.85
C ILE A 109 18.30 0.98 -1.74
N PHE A 110 18.33 0.18 -2.82
CA PHE A 110 19.50 0.14 -3.70
C PHE A 110 19.60 1.36 -4.62
N SER A 111 18.48 1.99 -4.97
CA SER A 111 18.47 3.31 -5.63
C SER A 111 19.10 4.39 -4.74
N GLY A 112 18.75 4.41 -3.45
CA GLY A 112 19.39 5.31 -2.48
C GLY A 112 20.88 5.02 -2.30
N LEU A 113 21.27 3.76 -2.20
CA LEU A 113 22.68 3.35 -2.17
C LEU A 113 23.42 3.71 -3.46
N GLY A 114 22.73 3.79 -4.60
CA GLY A 114 23.26 4.25 -5.89
C GLY A 114 23.80 5.68 -5.87
N TYR A 115 23.36 6.50 -4.92
CA TYR A 115 23.94 7.82 -4.69
C TYR A 115 25.42 7.74 -4.24
N PHE A 116 25.76 6.76 -3.40
CA PHE A 116 27.11 6.54 -2.90
C PHE A 116 27.93 5.57 -3.77
N VAL A 117 27.26 4.59 -4.37
CA VAL A 117 27.88 3.53 -5.16
C VAL A 117 27.19 3.46 -6.54
N PRO A 118 27.73 4.13 -7.57
CA PRO A 118 27.11 4.24 -8.89
C PRO A 118 26.73 2.90 -9.54
N ALA A 119 27.39 1.79 -9.16
CA ALA A 119 27.09 0.45 -9.65
C ALA A 119 25.64 -0.02 -9.38
N PHE A 120 24.98 0.54 -8.35
CA PHE A 120 23.59 0.19 -8.04
C PHE A 120 22.56 0.95 -8.91
N GLY A 121 22.97 2.03 -9.61
CA GLY A 121 22.10 2.79 -10.50
C GLY A 121 20.82 3.26 -9.80
N GLU A 122 19.68 2.96 -10.40
CA GLU A 122 18.34 3.24 -9.84
C GLU A 122 17.75 2.03 -9.06
N GLY A 123 18.60 1.11 -8.61
CA GLY A 123 18.20 -0.06 -7.83
C GLY A 123 17.77 -1.26 -8.69
N ASN A 124 17.95 -1.18 -10.01
CA ASN A 124 17.56 -2.21 -10.98
C ASN A 124 18.75 -2.77 -11.79
N THR A 125 19.99 -2.53 -11.35
CA THR A 125 21.18 -3.14 -11.95
C THR A 125 21.39 -4.56 -11.44
N TRP A 126 22.19 -5.37 -12.15
CA TRP A 126 22.47 -6.75 -11.70
C TRP A 126 23.16 -6.78 -10.32
N GLN A 127 24.03 -5.79 -10.03
CA GLN A 127 24.67 -5.65 -8.72
C GLN A 127 23.63 -5.35 -7.62
N ALA A 128 22.70 -4.42 -7.89
CA ALA A 128 21.61 -4.08 -6.98
C ALA A 128 20.73 -5.30 -6.70
N VAL A 129 20.32 -6.02 -7.74
CA VAL A 129 19.47 -7.22 -7.61
C VAL A 129 20.20 -8.34 -6.89
N ALA A 130 21.49 -8.56 -7.13
CA ALA A 130 22.29 -9.55 -6.41
C ALA A 130 22.35 -9.23 -4.90
N CYS A 131 22.66 -7.99 -4.54
CA CYS A 131 22.69 -7.55 -3.14
C CYS A 131 21.31 -7.59 -2.49
N ALA A 132 20.24 -7.19 -3.22
CA ALA A 132 18.85 -7.30 -2.77
C ALA A 132 18.47 -8.76 -2.49
N SER A 133 18.90 -9.70 -3.35
CA SER A 133 18.68 -11.14 -3.16
C SER A 133 19.36 -11.65 -1.89
N VAL A 134 20.61 -11.26 -1.65
CA VAL A 134 21.30 -11.63 -0.40
C VAL A 134 20.55 -11.11 0.82
N LEU A 135 20.09 -9.86 0.78
CA LEU A 135 19.30 -9.26 1.86
C LEU A 135 17.96 -9.99 2.05
N LEU A 136 17.23 -10.27 0.97
CA LEU A 136 15.94 -10.98 0.99
C LEU A 136 16.09 -12.36 1.66
N TRP A 137 17.06 -13.16 1.20
CA TRP A 137 17.25 -14.52 1.72
C TRP A 137 17.84 -14.56 3.13
N SER A 138 18.62 -13.54 3.50
CA SER A 138 19.08 -13.36 4.89
C SER A 138 17.89 -13.07 5.82
N MET A 139 16.98 -12.18 5.42
CA MET A 139 15.75 -11.89 6.16
C MET A 139 14.83 -13.11 6.22
N HIS A 140 14.70 -13.85 5.11
CA HIS A 140 13.95 -15.10 5.05
C HIS A 140 14.45 -16.11 6.08
N ALA A 141 15.76 -16.36 6.12
CA ALA A 141 16.37 -17.27 7.08
C ALA A 141 16.20 -16.81 8.53
N MET A 142 16.26 -15.51 8.78
CA MET A 142 16.02 -14.91 10.09
C MET A 142 14.56 -15.12 10.55
N ILE A 143 13.58 -14.88 9.67
CA ILE A 143 12.17 -15.08 9.98
C ILE A 143 11.88 -16.56 10.26
N LEU A 144 12.38 -17.49 9.43
CA LEU A 144 12.21 -18.93 9.64
C LEU A 144 12.75 -19.41 10.97
N ARG A 145 13.78 -18.74 11.52
CA ARG A 145 14.32 -19.01 12.85
C ARG A 145 13.44 -18.48 13.98
N GLY A 146 12.29 -17.85 13.66
CA GLY A 146 11.34 -17.35 14.66
C GLY A 146 11.82 -16.08 15.37
N ILE A 147 12.74 -15.32 14.79
CA ILE A 147 13.17 -14.04 15.34
C ILE A 147 12.01 -13.06 15.14
N ARG A 148 11.15 -12.99 16.15
CA ARG A 148 10.14 -11.95 16.28
C ARG A 148 10.86 -10.71 16.79
N GLN A 149 11.00 -9.71 15.95
CA GLN A 149 11.72 -8.51 16.34
C GLN A 149 11.10 -7.82 17.54
N ALA A 150 11.96 -7.55 18.51
CA ALA A 150 11.62 -6.92 19.75
C ALA A 150 11.09 -5.48 19.53
N ALA A 151 10.26 -5.01 20.44
CA ALA A 151 9.72 -3.65 20.52
C ALA A 151 10.82 -2.56 20.36
N LEU A 152 12.05 -2.85 20.78
CA LEU A 152 13.20 -1.96 20.64
C LEU A 152 13.54 -1.65 19.17
N VAL A 153 13.57 -2.66 18.30
CA VAL A 153 13.86 -2.46 16.87
C VAL A 153 12.78 -1.62 16.22
N ASN A 154 11.51 -1.89 16.54
CA ASN A 154 10.40 -1.09 16.04
C ASN A 154 10.47 0.37 16.54
N ALA A 155 10.88 0.61 17.78
CA ALA A 155 11.07 1.96 18.31
C ALA A 155 12.21 2.69 17.59
N VAL A 156 13.37 2.03 17.40
CA VAL A 156 14.52 2.59 16.65
C VAL A 156 14.13 2.92 15.21
N VAL A 157 13.45 2.01 14.51
CA VAL A 157 12.96 2.23 13.14
C VAL A 157 11.97 3.39 13.08
N THR A 158 11.08 3.53 14.08
CA THR A 158 10.11 4.62 14.14
C THR A 158 10.80 5.97 14.30
N VAL A 159 11.79 6.08 15.19
CA VAL A 159 12.59 7.30 15.35
C VAL A 159 13.39 7.61 14.09
N ALA A 160 14.05 6.59 13.51
CA ALA A 160 14.85 6.72 12.30
C ALA A 160 14.05 7.18 11.08
N LYS A 161 12.74 6.93 11.03
CA LYS A 161 11.88 7.44 9.95
C LYS A 161 11.36 8.87 10.22
N ILE A 162 11.05 9.20 11.46
CA ILE A 162 10.44 10.49 11.80
C ILE A 162 11.46 11.62 11.76
N VAL A 163 12.66 11.41 12.31
CA VAL A 163 13.69 12.45 12.40
C VAL A 163 14.07 13.04 11.03
N PRO A 164 14.44 12.24 10.00
CA PRO A 164 14.74 12.78 8.67
C PRO A 164 13.56 13.51 8.03
N ILE A 165 12.33 13.03 8.24
CA ILE A 165 11.13 13.67 7.68
C ILE A 165 10.88 15.04 8.32
N VAL A 166 10.99 15.14 9.65
CA VAL A 166 10.82 16.41 10.36
C VAL A 166 11.92 17.40 9.96
N MET A 167 13.17 16.96 9.89
CA MET A 167 14.28 17.79 9.41
C MET A 167 14.04 18.25 7.97
N PHE A 168 13.58 17.34 7.11
CA PHE A 168 13.18 17.68 5.74
C PHE A 168 12.15 18.81 5.72
N LEU A 169 11.06 18.68 6.49
CA LEU A 169 9.99 19.68 6.51
C LEU A 169 10.49 21.06 6.96
N ILE A 170 11.33 21.10 8.01
CA ILE A 170 11.91 22.35 8.51
C ILE A 170 12.80 23.01 7.43
N ILE A 171 13.71 22.23 6.85
CA ILE A 171 14.66 22.74 5.85
C ILE A 171 13.93 23.13 4.55
N ALA A 172 12.99 22.31 4.09
CA ALA A 172 12.20 22.60 2.90
C ALA A 172 11.31 23.83 3.07
N ALA A 173 10.76 24.05 4.28
CA ALA A 173 10.00 25.27 4.58
C ALA A 173 10.88 26.53 4.52
N VAL A 174 12.14 26.46 4.97
CA VAL A 174 13.12 27.58 4.85
C VAL A 174 13.53 27.77 3.40
N GLY A 175 13.71 26.70 2.63
CA GLY A 175 14.09 26.74 1.22
C GLY A 175 12.93 27.03 0.25
N PHE A 176 11.70 27.12 0.75
CA PHE A 176 10.50 27.34 -0.07
C PHE A 176 10.51 28.71 -0.75
N LYS A 177 10.24 28.72 -2.04
CA LYS A 177 10.12 29.93 -2.88
C LYS A 177 8.74 29.98 -3.53
N ALA A 178 7.98 31.03 -3.22
CA ALA A 178 6.62 31.19 -3.71
C ALA A 178 6.54 31.35 -5.24
N ASP A 179 7.55 32.00 -5.85
CA ASP A 179 7.68 32.17 -7.29
C ASP A 179 7.86 30.83 -8.03
N ILE A 180 8.60 29.88 -7.45
CA ILE A 180 8.73 28.50 -7.98
C ILE A 180 7.38 27.78 -7.86
N PHE A 181 6.73 27.86 -6.71
CA PHE A 181 5.46 27.18 -6.45
C PHE A 181 4.33 27.70 -7.34
N THR A 182 4.29 28.99 -7.65
CA THR A 182 3.22 29.62 -8.45
C THR A 182 3.55 29.72 -9.92
N GLY A 183 4.78 29.49 -10.35
CA GLY A 183 5.24 29.66 -11.73
C GLY A 183 4.50 28.81 -12.74
N ASP A 184 4.35 27.51 -12.46
CA ASP A 184 3.58 26.55 -13.26
C ASP A 184 2.46 25.95 -12.41
N PHE A 185 1.66 26.82 -11.77
CA PHE A 185 0.70 26.42 -10.73
C PHE A 185 -0.30 25.36 -11.20
N TRP A 186 -0.80 25.48 -12.41
CA TRP A 186 -1.74 24.52 -13.00
C TRP A 186 -1.06 23.40 -13.81
N GLY A 187 0.27 23.35 -13.75
CA GLY A 187 1.08 22.41 -14.51
C GLY A 187 1.47 22.94 -15.89
N THR A 188 2.50 22.34 -16.47
CA THR A 188 2.95 22.61 -17.83
C THR A 188 1.99 22.00 -18.86
N ALA A 189 2.06 22.44 -20.12
CA ALA A 189 1.26 21.89 -21.20
C ALA A 189 1.47 20.37 -21.40
N GLU A 190 2.65 19.86 -21.05
CA GLU A 190 3.02 18.45 -21.15
C GLU A 190 2.24 17.56 -20.16
N LEU A 191 1.77 18.10 -19.04
CA LEU A 191 0.97 17.38 -18.06
C LEU A 191 -0.51 17.24 -18.47
N GLY A 192 -0.92 17.89 -19.54
CA GLY A 192 -2.27 17.85 -20.07
C GLY A 192 -3.28 18.62 -19.21
N SER A 193 -4.54 18.26 -19.34
CA SER A 193 -5.65 18.88 -18.61
C SER A 193 -5.62 18.59 -17.11
N VAL A 194 -6.27 19.45 -16.31
CA VAL A 194 -6.46 19.24 -14.86
C VAL A 194 -7.03 17.84 -14.54
N GLY A 195 -7.95 17.34 -15.39
CA GLY A 195 -8.53 16.01 -15.22
C GLY A 195 -7.51 14.87 -15.43
N GLU A 196 -6.63 15.00 -16.41
CA GLU A 196 -5.55 14.04 -16.67
C GLU A 196 -4.53 14.03 -15.56
N GLN A 197 -4.12 15.20 -15.09
CA GLN A 197 -3.23 15.36 -13.96
C GLN A 197 -3.80 14.75 -12.68
N LEU A 198 -5.09 15.01 -12.37
CA LEU A 198 -5.76 14.39 -11.22
C LEU A 198 -5.77 12.88 -11.32
N ARG A 199 -6.10 12.32 -12.50
CA ARG A 199 -6.05 10.88 -12.71
C ARG A 199 -4.67 10.31 -12.48
N GLY A 200 -3.63 10.93 -13.04
CA GLY A 200 -2.25 10.47 -12.93
C GLY A 200 -1.73 10.37 -11.49
N MET A 201 -2.16 11.28 -10.61
CA MET A 201 -1.69 11.26 -9.22
C MET A 201 -2.49 10.35 -8.28
N MET A 202 -3.70 9.88 -8.66
CA MET A 202 -4.60 9.16 -7.74
C MET A 202 -4.01 7.86 -7.20
N LEU A 203 -3.44 6.99 -8.03
CA LEU A 203 -2.82 5.75 -7.56
C LEU A 203 -1.60 5.98 -6.67
N ILE A 204 -0.85 7.06 -6.92
CA ILE A 204 0.29 7.46 -6.09
C ILE A 204 -0.21 7.85 -4.69
N THR A 205 -1.31 8.61 -4.60
CA THR A 205 -1.89 8.97 -3.31
C THR A 205 -2.46 7.77 -2.56
N VAL A 206 -3.07 6.81 -3.26
CA VAL A 206 -3.52 5.54 -2.63
C VAL A 206 -2.33 4.77 -2.06
N TRP A 207 -1.25 4.64 -2.83
CA TRP A 207 -0.05 3.92 -2.42
C TRP A 207 0.50 4.39 -1.07
N VAL A 208 0.58 5.69 -0.87
CA VAL A 208 1.15 6.25 0.37
C VAL A 208 0.19 6.17 1.56
N PHE A 209 -1.07 5.79 1.35
CA PHE A 209 -2.06 5.55 2.40
C PHE A 209 -2.29 4.06 2.70
N ILE A 210 -1.69 3.13 1.95
CA ILE A 210 -1.76 1.69 2.26
C ILE A 210 -1.16 1.48 3.65
N GLY A 211 -1.88 0.71 4.49
CA GLY A 211 -1.59 0.55 5.91
C GLY A 211 -2.57 1.30 6.84
N ILE A 212 -3.52 2.08 6.28
CA ILE A 212 -4.59 2.74 7.05
C ILE A 212 -5.44 1.73 7.83
N GLU A 213 -5.55 0.51 7.32
CA GLU A 213 -6.21 -0.64 7.95
C GLU A 213 -5.42 -1.21 9.14
N GLY A 214 -4.17 -0.79 9.34
CA GLY A 214 -3.25 -1.35 10.34
C GLY A 214 -3.82 -1.37 11.77
N ALA A 215 -4.57 -0.35 12.19
CA ALA A 215 -5.20 -0.36 13.51
C ALA A 215 -6.26 -1.46 13.67
N SER A 216 -6.97 -1.82 12.60
CA SER A 216 -7.98 -2.88 12.63
C SER A 216 -7.36 -4.25 12.86
N ILE A 217 -6.15 -4.48 12.34
CA ILE A 217 -5.38 -5.72 12.52
C ILE A 217 -4.99 -5.90 14.00
N TYR A 218 -4.70 -4.79 14.72
CA TYR A 218 -4.34 -4.80 16.12
C TYR A 218 -5.52 -4.63 17.08
N SER A 219 -6.76 -4.65 16.60
CA SER A 219 -7.97 -4.43 17.41
C SER A 219 -8.09 -5.38 18.61
N ARG A 220 -7.64 -6.63 18.48
CA ARG A 220 -7.59 -7.61 19.57
C ARG A 220 -6.66 -7.22 20.71
N ARG A 221 -5.62 -6.42 20.45
CA ARG A 221 -4.63 -5.97 21.44
C ARG A 221 -4.94 -4.60 22.02
N ALA A 222 -5.98 -3.92 21.55
CA ALA A 222 -6.38 -2.61 22.06
C ALA A 222 -6.86 -2.69 23.50
N ALA A 223 -6.44 -1.73 24.33
CA ALA A 223 -6.92 -1.60 25.71
C ALA A 223 -8.41 -1.28 25.73
N ARG A 224 -8.89 -0.45 24.81
CA ARG A 224 -10.29 -0.15 24.57
C ARG A 224 -10.57 -0.22 23.08
N ARG A 225 -11.64 -0.90 22.65
CA ARG A 225 -12.02 -0.99 21.23
C ARG A 225 -12.29 0.38 20.59
N SER A 226 -12.85 1.32 21.34
CA SER A 226 -13.08 2.70 20.89
C SER A 226 -11.79 3.43 20.49
N ASP A 227 -10.64 3.03 21.05
CA ASP A 227 -9.35 3.65 20.76
C ASP A 227 -8.83 3.24 19.37
N VAL A 228 -9.24 2.09 18.83
CA VAL A 228 -8.85 1.64 17.48
C VAL A 228 -9.28 2.66 16.43
N GLY A 229 -10.55 3.04 16.44
CA GLY A 229 -11.06 4.00 15.47
C GLY A 229 -10.50 5.40 15.65
N ARG A 230 -10.34 5.86 16.89
CA ARG A 230 -9.69 7.14 17.18
C ARG A 230 -8.25 7.16 16.70
N ALA A 231 -7.50 6.10 16.98
CA ALA A 231 -6.12 5.96 16.53
C ALA A 231 -6.01 5.98 15.00
N THR A 232 -6.94 5.29 14.30
CA THR A 232 -6.98 5.31 12.83
C THR A 232 -7.16 6.72 12.30
N ILE A 233 -8.13 7.48 12.83
CA ILE A 233 -8.42 8.84 12.35
C ILE A 233 -7.28 9.80 12.67
N ILE A 234 -6.78 9.81 13.92
CA ILE A 234 -5.67 10.68 14.32
C ILE A 234 -4.42 10.34 13.53
N GLY A 235 -4.07 9.06 13.42
CA GLY A 235 -2.92 8.60 12.66
C GLY A 235 -3.03 8.97 11.18
N PHE A 236 -4.21 8.78 10.59
CA PHE A 236 -4.46 9.18 9.20
C PHE A 236 -4.29 10.68 8.99
N LEU A 237 -4.88 11.53 9.81
CA LEU A 237 -4.77 12.98 9.69
C LEU A 237 -3.33 13.47 9.86
N CYS A 238 -2.57 12.87 10.81
CA CYS A 238 -1.15 13.16 10.96
C CYS A 238 -0.36 12.79 9.70
N VAL A 239 -0.59 11.61 9.14
CA VAL A 239 0.11 11.16 7.93
C VAL A 239 -0.31 11.98 6.72
N LEU A 240 -1.59 12.27 6.54
CA LEU A 240 -2.08 13.15 5.47
C LEU A 240 -1.36 14.52 5.50
N ALA A 241 -1.29 15.15 6.68
CA ALA A 241 -0.60 16.44 6.84
C ALA A 241 0.89 16.30 6.49
N LEU A 242 1.57 15.25 6.94
CA LEU A 242 2.98 15.01 6.61
C LEU A 242 3.22 14.83 5.11
N LEU A 243 2.40 13.98 4.46
CA LEU A 243 2.52 13.71 3.02
C LEU A 243 2.24 14.96 2.19
N MET A 244 1.20 15.72 2.53
CA MET A 244 0.89 16.99 1.87
C MET A 244 2.03 17.99 2.02
N LEU A 245 2.55 18.17 3.23
CA LEU A 245 3.66 19.10 3.50
C LEU A 245 4.92 18.67 2.74
N VAL A 246 5.32 17.41 2.80
CA VAL A 246 6.48 16.90 2.04
C VAL A 246 6.32 17.19 0.55
N ASN A 247 5.16 16.90 -0.03
CA ASN A 247 4.93 17.11 -1.45
C ASN A 247 4.90 18.59 -1.84
N LEU A 248 4.07 19.40 -1.16
CA LEU A 248 3.86 20.80 -1.52
C LEU A 248 5.09 21.68 -1.26
N LEU A 249 5.82 21.44 -0.16
CA LEU A 249 7.07 22.14 0.08
C LEU A 249 8.13 21.81 -0.98
N SER A 250 8.20 20.54 -1.41
CA SER A 250 9.13 20.14 -2.49
C SER A 250 8.86 20.88 -3.80
N MET A 251 7.59 21.12 -4.13
CA MET A 251 7.17 21.87 -5.32
C MET A 251 7.49 23.36 -5.25
N GLY A 252 7.79 23.89 -4.06
CA GLY A 252 8.29 25.26 -3.89
C GLY A 252 9.82 25.35 -3.80
N VAL A 253 10.53 24.21 -3.79
CA VAL A 253 11.99 24.16 -3.79
C VAL A 253 12.55 23.93 -5.19
N LEU A 254 12.01 22.97 -5.90
CA LEU A 254 12.41 22.61 -7.27
C LEU A 254 11.26 22.87 -8.24
N ARG A 255 11.60 23.34 -9.45
CA ARG A 255 10.63 23.46 -10.54
C ARG A 255 10.06 22.08 -10.90
N GLN A 256 8.85 22.05 -11.41
CA GLN A 256 8.09 20.83 -11.69
C GLN A 256 8.86 19.84 -12.59
N ASP A 257 9.48 20.32 -13.67
CA ASP A 257 10.28 19.51 -14.58
C ASP A 257 11.50 18.86 -13.91
N ALA A 258 12.26 19.66 -13.14
CA ALA A 258 13.41 19.16 -12.39
C ALA A 258 13.01 18.13 -11.31
N LEU A 259 11.88 18.38 -10.64
CA LEU A 259 11.35 17.46 -9.62
C LEU A 259 10.82 16.16 -10.24
N ALA A 260 10.15 16.23 -11.40
CA ALA A 260 9.65 15.08 -12.14
C ALA A 260 10.76 14.14 -12.63
N HIS A 261 11.93 14.69 -12.97
CA HIS A 261 13.10 13.95 -13.42
C HIS A 261 14.10 13.62 -12.30
N ALA A 262 13.84 14.06 -11.06
CA ALA A 262 14.70 13.73 -9.92
C ALA A 262 14.78 12.21 -9.74
N ARG A 263 15.93 11.71 -9.27
CA ARG A 263 16.08 10.30 -8.91
C ARG A 263 15.34 9.96 -7.61
N ASN A 264 15.03 8.70 -7.40
CA ASN A 264 14.53 8.22 -6.12
C ASN A 264 15.70 7.83 -5.18
N PRO A 265 15.63 8.17 -3.90
CA PRO A 265 14.55 8.88 -3.19
C PRO A 265 14.54 10.40 -3.47
N SER A 266 13.47 10.90 -4.07
CA SER A 266 13.41 12.31 -4.53
C SER A 266 13.50 13.35 -3.39
N MET A 267 13.06 13.01 -2.18
CA MET A 267 13.28 13.87 -1.00
C MET A 267 14.76 14.19 -0.76
N ALA A 268 15.68 13.27 -1.07
CA ALA A 268 17.11 13.49 -0.93
C ALA A 268 17.59 14.63 -1.84
N PHE A 269 17.17 14.61 -3.10
CA PHE A 269 17.56 15.63 -4.08
C PHE A 269 16.92 16.99 -3.82
N VAL A 270 15.69 17.02 -3.28
CA VAL A 270 15.09 18.28 -2.81
C VAL A 270 15.93 18.89 -1.69
N LEU A 271 16.37 18.08 -0.72
CA LEU A 271 17.18 18.58 0.38
C LEU A 271 18.59 18.98 -0.07
N GLU A 272 19.18 18.21 -1.00
CA GLU A 272 20.47 18.53 -1.60
C GLU A 272 20.47 19.90 -2.28
N ALA A 273 19.38 20.25 -2.96
CA ALA A 273 19.24 21.56 -3.61
C ALA A 273 19.23 22.74 -2.62
N ILE A 274 18.87 22.51 -1.35
CA ILE A 274 18.81 23.57 -0.32
C ILE A 274 20.12 23.65 0.47
N VAL A 275 20.61 22.51 0.95
CA VAL A 275 21.69 22.43 1.94
C VAL A 275 22.91 21.62 1.47
N GLY A 276 22.89 21.15 0.23
CA GLY A 276 23.99 20.36 -0.37
C GLY A 276 23.99 18.87 0.00
N PRO A 277 25.09 18.16 -0.31
CA PRO A 277 25.15 16.68 -0.26
C PRO A 277 24.87 16.04 1.11
N TRP A 278 25.12 16.77 2.21
CA TRP A 278 24.82 16.24 3.55
C TRP A 278 23.30 16.05 3.75
N GLY A 279 22.48 16.91 3.14
CA GLY A 279 21.02 16.77 3.18
C GLY A 279 20.54 15.53 2.47
N ALA A 280 21.09 15.23 1.28
CA ALA A 280 20.81 14.00 0.57
C ALA A 280 21.23 12.76 1.41
N THR A 281 22.44 12.80 1.95
CA THR A 281 22.97 11.71 2.81
C THR A 281 22.07 11.43 4.01
N LEU A 282 21.60 12.48 4.70
CA LEU A 282 20.69 12.36 5.83
C LEU A 282 19.38 11.61 5.45
N ILE A 283 18.76 12.05 4.35
CA ILE A 283 17.49 11.44 3.89
C ILE A 283 17.72 10.00 3.45
N ILE A 284 18.79 9.72 2.70
CA ILE A 284 19.07 8.36 2.20
C ILE A 284 19.32 7.41 3.36
N ILE A 285 20.13 7.75 4.34
CA ILE A 285 20.41 6.91 5.50
C ILE A 285 19.13 6.68 6.31
N GLY A 286 18.38 7.75 6.61
CA GLY A 286 17.12 7.65 7.33
C GLY A 286 16.08 6.78 6.60
N MET A 287 15.99 6.92 5.27
CA MET A 287 15.16 6.09 4.43
C MET A 287 15.58 4.62 4.50
N ILE A 288 16.86 4.30 4.33
CA ILE A 288 17.34 2.90 4.36
C ILE A 288 16.96 2.24 5.68
N VAL A 289 17.23 2.89 6.82
CA VAL A 289 16.88 2.35 8.14
C VAL A 289 15.37 2.19 8.29
N SER A 290 14.57 3.18 7.85
CA SER A 290 13.12 3.14 7.86
C SER A 290 12.57 1.99 7.04
N VAL A 291 13.06 1.87 5.79
CA VAL A 291 12.54 0.90 4.82
C VAL A 291 12.95 -0.54 5.20
N LEU A 292 14.15 -0.76 5.76
CA LEU A 292 14.56 -2.07 6.27
C LEU A 292 13.63 -2.57 7.39
N GLY A 293 13.22 -1.68 8.30
CA GLY A 293 12.25 -2.05 9.33
C GLY A 293 10.84 -2.32 8.77
N ALA A 294 10.40 -1.50 7.82
CA ALA A 294 9.11 -1.70 7.15
C ALA A 294 9.10 -3.00 6.33
N LEU A 295 10.19 -3.29 5.61
CA LEU A 295 10.35 -4.48 4.78
C LEU A 295 10.11 -5.76 5.58
N LEU A 296 10.73 -5.88 6.77
CA LEU A 296 10.53 -7.05 7.63
C LEU A 296 9.07 -7.20 8.05
N ALA A 297 8.41 -6.11 8.44
CA ALA A 297 7.01 -6.13 8.85
C ALA A 297 6.09 -6.54 7.70
N TRP A 298 6.33 -6.02 6.49
CA TRP A 298 5.52 -6.31 5.32
C TRP A 298 5.74 -7.71 4.74
N VAL A 299 6.95 -8.26 4.82
CA VAL A 299 7.23 -9.66 4.47
C VAL A 299 6.47 -10.61 5.40
N LEU A 300 6.47 -10.33 6.71
CA LEU A 300 5.67 -11.09 7.68
C LEU A 300 4.17 -10.96 7.40
N LEU A 301 3.68 -9.76 7.13
CA LEU A 301 2.27 -9.52 6.80
C LEU A 301 1.84 -10.31 5.55
N CYS A 302 2.67 -10.36 4.50
CA CYS A 302 2.41 -11.17 3.31
C CYS A 302 2.20 -12.64 3.67
N ALA A 303 3.06 -13.20 4.50
CA ALA A 303 2.94 -14.60 4.91
C ALA A 303 1.68 -14.83 5.76
N GLU A 304 1.34 -13.91 6.67
CA GLU A 304 0.14 -13.99 7.52
C GLU A 304 -1.16 -13.89 6.73
N VAL A 305 -1.22 -13.07 5.68
CA VAL A 305 -2.42 -12.97 4.80
C VAL A 305 -2.72 -14.32 4.14
N LEU A 306 -1.71 -14.98 3.58
CA LEU A 306 -1.88 -16.30 2.98
C LEU A 306 -2.23 -17.37 4.02
N TYR A 307 -1.57 -17.33 5.17
CA TYR A 307 -1.80 -18.24 6.28
C TYR A 307 -3.24 -18.15 6.81
N ALA A 308 -3.72 -16.94 7.06
CA ALA A 308 -5.08 -16.70 7.53
C ALA A 308 -6.12 -17.18 6.51
N ALA A 309 -5.93 -16.87 5.22
CA ALA A 309 -6.82 -17.30 4.15
C ALA A 309 -6.82 -18.83 3.95
N ALA A 310 -5.68 -19.51 4.21
CA ALA A 310 -5.61 -20.95 4.20
C ALA A 310 -6.38 -21.57 5.39
N GLY A 311 -6.28 -20.94 6.57
CA GLY A 311 -7.06 -21.32 7.76
C GLY A 311 -8.58 -21.25 7.55
N ASP A 312 -9.03 -20.29 6.75
CA ASP A 312 -10.44 -20.11 6.40
C ASP A 312 -10.91 -20.95 5.18
N GLY A 313 -10.04 -21.79 4.63
CA GLY A 313 -10.35 -22.67 3.50
C GLY A 313 -10.52 -21.97 2.14
N THR A 314 -10.08 -20.71 2.02
CA THR A 314 -10.11 -19.95 0.76
C THR A 314 -8.79 -20.02 -0.01
N MET A 315 -7.70 -20.46 0.66
CA MET A 315 -6.41 -20.77 0.06
C MET A 315 -6.05 -22.24 0.29
N PRO A 316 -5.15 -22.83 -0.53
CA PRO A 316 -4.73 -24.22 -0.35
C PRO A 316 -4.14 -24.49 1.02
N ALA A 317 -4.48 -25.62 1.63
CA ALA A 317 -4.13 -25.99 2.99
C ALA A 317 -2.61 -26.04 3.25
N PHE A 318 -1.77 -26.24 2.22
CA PHE A 318 -0.31 -26.26 2.39
C PHE A 318 0.25 -24.90 2.84
N LEU A 319 -0.45 -23.78 2.53
CA LEU A 319 -0.05 -22.42 2.96
C LEU A 319 -0.31 -22.19 4.45
N GLY A 320 -1.21 -22.98 5.07
CA GLY A 320 -1.47 -22.96 6.52
C GLY A 320 -0.49 -23.79 7.34
N ARG A 321 0.61 -24.31 6.77
CA ARG A 321 1.59 -25.08 7.51
C ARG A 321 2.64 -24.21 8.16
N GLU A 322 2.82 -24.41 9.47
CA GLU A 322 3.87 -23.79 10.27
C GLU A 322 5.09 -24.69 10.42
N ASN A 323 6.24 -24.08 10.64
CA ASN A 323 7.44 -24.81 11.06
C ASN A 323 7.42 -25.03 12.61
N ALA A 324 8.45 -25.73 13.13
CA ALA A 324 8.60 -26.00 14.57
C ALA A 324 8.65 -24.74 15.45
N ARG A 325 8.80 -23.55 14.87
CA ARG A 325 8.85 -22.24 15.54
C ARG A 325 7.58 -21.42 15.33
N GLN A 326 6.49 -22.06 14.88
CA GLN A 326 5.19 -21.41 14.63
C GLN A 326 5.27 -20.26 13.63
N VAL A 327 6.08 -20.41 12.58
CA VAL A 327 6.18 -19.48 11.45
C VAL A 327 5.49 -20.13 10.24
N PRO A 328 4.62 -19.40 9.49
CA PRO A 328 3.95 -19.91 8.29
C PRO A 328 4.97 -20.08 7.15
N ALA A 329 5.77 -21.14 7.23
CA ALA A 329 6.95 -21.34 6.40
C ALA A 329 6.62 -21.42 4.90
N ASN A 330 5.57 -22.17 4.51
CA ASN A 330 5.22 -22.35 3.11
C ASN A 330 4.71 -21.05 2.48
N ALA A 331 3.91 -20.27 3.21
CA ALA A 331 3.46 -18.95 2.77
C ALA A 331 4.66 -18.00 2.60
N LEU A 332 5.64 -18.06 3.51
CA LEU A 332 6.86 -17.26 3.44
C LEU A 332 7.74 -17.67 2.25
N TRP A 333 7.91 -18.98 1.97
CA TRP A 333 8.65 -19.47 0.80
C TRP A 333 8.01 -19.01 -0.52
N LEU A 334 6.68 -19.12 -0.64
CA LEU A 334 5.96 -18.66 -1.83
C LEU A 334 6.13 -17.15 -2.03
N THR A 335 5.92 -16.37 -0.97
CA THR A 335 6.04 -14.89 -1.01
C THR A 335 7.46 -14.47 -1.42
N ASN A 336 8.49 -14.97 -0.73
CA ASN A 336 9.85 -14.55 -1.00
C ASN A 336 10.40 -15.10 -2.33
N GLY A 337 9.94 -16.28 -2.77
CA GLY A 337 10.22 -16.80 -4.10
C GLY A 337 9.67 -15.89 -5.21
N LEU A 338 8.46 -15.37 -5.04
CA LEU A 338 7.88 -14.42 -5.99
C LEU A 338 8.51 -13.03 -5.88
N ILE A 339 8.86 -12.54 -4.68
CA ILE A 339 9.65 -11.31 -4.54
C ILE A 339 10.96 -11.44 -5.32
N GLN A 340 11.67 -12.58 -5.19
CA GLN A 340 12.89 -12.84 -5.95
C GLN A 340 12.66 -12.83 -7.46
N LEU A 341 11.57 -13.44 -7.93
CA LEU A 341 11.20 -13.43 -9.35
C LEU A 341 10.98 -12.00 -9.85
N PHE A 342 10.20 -11.20 -9.12
CA PHE A 342 9.97 -9.80 -9.49
C PHE A 342 11.24 -8.96 -9.41
N LEU A 343 12.14 -9.19 -8.45
CA LEU A 343 13.46 -8.55 -8.42
C LEU A 343 14.26 -8.85 -9.69
N ILE A 344 14.21 -10.08 -10.21
CA ILE A 344 14.86 -10.42 -11.48
C ILE A 344 14.19 -9.69 -12.67
N ILE A 345 12.87 -9.60 -12.67
CA ILE A 345 12.11 -8.88 -13.70
C ILE A 345 12.51 -7.40 -13.76
N THR A 346 12.87 -6.79 -12.62
CA THR A 346 13.31 -5.39 -12.59
C THR A 346 14.57 -5.11 -13.42
N LEU A 347 15.39 -6.12 -13.70
CA LEU A 347 16.55 -5.97 -14.58
C LEU A 347 16.19 -5.58 -16.03
N PHE A 348 14.97 -5.89 -16.45
CA PHE A 348 14.49 -5.71 -17.82
C PHE A 348 13.50 -4.55 -17.97
N SER A 349 13.25 -3.80 -16.89
CA SER A 349 12.23 -2.74 -16.84
C SER A 349 12.84 -1.38 -16.57
N ALA A 350 12.59 -0.41 -17.44
CA ALA A 350 12.84 1.01 -17.17
C ALA A 350 11.72 1.57 -16.27
N GLY A 351 12.02 2.54 -15.40
CA GLY A 351 11.01 3.15 -14.51
C GLY A 351 10.47 2.22 -13.42
N THR A 352 11.20 1.19 -13.06
CA THR A 352 10.84 0.05 -12.22
C THR A 352 10.10 0.42 -10.93
N TYR A 353 10.60 1.41 -10.17
CA TYR A 353 9.99 1.78 -8.88
C TYR A 353 8.56 2.31 -9.07
N THR A 354 8.35 3.24 -10.00
CA THR A 354 7.03 3.84 -10.25
C THR A 354 6.02 2.79 -10.74
N SER A 355 6.45 1.90 -11.64
CA SER A 355 5.62 0.80 -12.15
C SER A 355 5.15 -0.14 -11.02
N LEU A 356 6.06 -0.53 -10.11
CA LEU A 356 5.72 -1.35 -8.94
C LEU A 356 4.73 -0.64 -8.02
N VAL A 357 4.91 0.66 -7.80
CA VAL A 357 4.02 1.50 -6.99
C VAL A 357 2.61 1.55 -7.60
N LEU A 358 2.51 1.87 -8.88
CA LEU A 358 1.21 2.00 -9.57
C LEU A 358 0.47 0.67 -9.63
N LEU A 359 1.18 -0.40 -9.98
CA LEU A 359 0.59 -1.73 -10.04
C LEU A 359 0.20 -2.25 -8.65
N GLY A 360 1.06 -2.04 -7.64
CA GLY A 360 0.75 -2.36 -6.25
C GLY A 360 -0.47 -1.61 -5.74
N ALA A 361 -0.54 -0.30 -5.97
CA ALA A 361 -1.70 0.52 -5.61
C ALA A 361 -2.98 0.01 -6.30
N SER A 362 -2.91 -0.33 -7.58
CA SER A 362 -4.03 -0.87 -8.34
C SER A 362 -4.55 -2.20 -7.76
N MET A 363 -3.66 -3.09 -7.30
CA MET A 363 -4.05 -4.35 -6.65
C MET A 363 -4.79 -4.14 -5.32
N SER A 364 -4.55 -3.04 -4.60
CA SER A 364 -5.24 -2.71 -3.34
C SER A 364 -6.67 -2.19 -3.54
N LEU A 365 -7.04 -1.79 -4.77
CA LEU A 365 -8.36 -1.18 -5.02
C LEU A 365 -9.51 -2.18 -4.80
N VAL A 366 -9.31 -3.45 -5.13
CA VAL A 366 -10.33 -4.50 -4.96
C VAL A 366 -10.70 -4.68 -3.48
N PRO A 367 -9.76 -4.96 -2.55
CA PRO A 367 -10.08 -5.09 -1.14
C PRO A 367 -10.69 -3.81 -0.55
N TYR A 368 -10.25 -2.63 -0.96
CA TYR A 368 -10.82 -1.36 -0.47
C TYR A 368 -12.25 -1.14 -0.98
N LEU A 369 -12.51 -1.40 -2.28
CA LEU A 369 -13.83 -1.29 -2.88
C LEU A 369 -14.85 -2.20 -2.19
N PHE A 370 -14.50 -3.47 -1.99
CA PHE A 370 -15.43 -4.43 -1.39
C PHE A 370 -15.59 -4.23 0.11
N SER A 371 -14.59 -3.74 0.82
CA SER A 371 -14.74 -3.33 2.23
C SER A 371 -15.67 -2.12 2.36
N ALA A 372 -15.52 -1.10 1.52
CA ALA A 372 -16.41 0.06 1.49
C ALA A 372 -17.84 -0.35 1.10
N GLY A 373 -17.97 -1.19 0.07
CA GLY A 373 -19.25 -1.74 -0.38
C GLY A 373 -19.95 -2.56 0.69
N TYR A 374 -19.22 -3.35 1.47
CA TYR A 374 -19.80 -4.08 2.60
C TYR A 374 -20.30 -3.15 3.70
N GLY A 375 -19.56 -2.07 4.00
CA GLY A 375 -20.02 -1.04 4.93
C GLY A 375 -21.34 -0.41 4.49
N ALA A 376 -21.49 -0.10 3.19
CA ALA A 376 -22.73 0.40 2.62
C ALA A 376 -23.86 -0.66 2.68
N LEU A 377 -23.57 -1.91 2.33
CA LEU A 377 -24.53 -3.01 2.36
C LEU A 377 -25.05 -3.27 3.79
N LEU A 378 -24.17 -3.26 4.79
CA LEU A 378 -24.51 -3.43 6.20
C LEU A 378 -25.47 -2.33 6.67
N ALA A 379 -25.22 -1.08 6.29
CA ALA A 379 -26.11 0.04 6.59
C ALA A 379 -27.43 -0.05 5.82
N LEU A 380 -27.43 -0.44 4.53
CA LEU A 380 -28.63 -0.64 3.72
C LEU A 380 -29.56 -1.72 4.29
N ARG A 381 -28.99 -2.85 4.73
CA ARG A 381 -29.76 -3.93 5.35
C ARG A 381 -30.25 -3.57 6.77
N GLY A 382 -29.62 -2.60 7.42
CA GLY A 382 -29.94 -2.20 8.77
C GLY A 382 -29.49 -3.21 9.83
N GLU A 383 -28.66 -4.20 9.47
CA GLU A 383 -28.06 -5.13 10.41
C GLU A 383 -27.26 -4.32 11.46
N THR A 384 -27.35 -4.69 12.73
CA THR A 384 -26.65 -3.99 13.82
C THR A 384 -27.09 -2.54 14.13
N TYR A 385 -28.12 -2.02 13.47
CA TYR A 385 -28.61 -0.63 13.63
C TYR A 385 -29.97 -0.50 14.33
N ALA A 386 -30.40 -1.51 15.07
CA ALA A 386 -31.71 -1.48 15.76
C ALA A 386 -31.84 -0.20 16.61
N GLY A 387 -32.88 0.60 16.32
CA GLY A 387 -33.13 1.86 17.02
C GLY A 387 -32.18 3.04 16.70
N GLN A 388 -31.17 2.87 15.83
CA GLN A 388 -30.13 3.87 15.57
C GLN A 388 -30.24 4.50 14.17
N ARG A 389 -31.42 5.01 13.78
CA ARG A 389 -31.69 5.54 12.45
C ARG A 389 -30.71 6.62 12.01
N GLY A 390 -30.35 7.59 12.88
CA GLY A 390 -29.40 8.67 12.56
C GLY A 390 -27.99 8.16 12.28
N LEU A 391 -27.49 7.21 13.08
CA LEU A 391 -26.17 6.59 12.86
C LEU A 391 -26.15 5.74 11.59
N ARG A 392 -27.26 5.03 11.31
CA ARG A 392 -27.41 4.26 10.07
C ARG A 392 -27.30 5.14 8.83
N ALA A 393 -28.01 6.28 8.82
CA ALA A 393 -27.98 7.23 7.69
C ALA A 393 -26.58 7.83 7.48
N ARG A 394 -25.92 8.23 8.58
CA ARG A 394 -24.54 8.73 8.54
C ARG A 394 -23.58 7.68 7.99
N ASP A 395 -23.64 6.45 8.52
CA ASP A 395 -22.72 5.38 8.13
C ASP A 395 -22.97 4.92 6.69
N LEU A 396 -24.23 4.99 6.21
CA LEU A 396 -24.55 4.76 4.80
C LEU A 396 -23.97 5.86 3.89
N LEU A 397 -24.07 7.13 4.27
CA LEU A 397 -23.45 8.22 3.52
C LEU A 397 -21.94 8.07 3.43
N VAL A 398 -21.29 7.81 4.57
CA VAL A 398 -19.83 7.61 4.64
C VAL A 398 -19.38 6.43 3.79
N ALA A 399 -20.05 5.28 3.91
CA ALA A 399 -19.70 4.09 3.14
C ALA A 399 -20.03 4.24 1.64
N GLY A 400 -21.09 4.96 1.31
CA GLY A 400 -21.44 5.33 -0.07
C GLY A 400 -20.36 6.21 -0.71
N LEU A 401 -19.91 7.26 0.00
CA LEU A 401 -18.81 8.13 -0.47
C LEU A 401 -17.49 7.35 -0.60
N ALA A 402 -17.16 6.48 0.35
CA ALA A 402 -15.97 5.63 0.27
C ALA A 402 -16.03 4.67 -0.94
N THR A 403 -17.21 4.09 -1.21
CA THR A 403 -17.42 3.21 -2.37
C THR A 403 -17.29 3.98 -3.68
N LEU A 404 -17.89 5.18 -3.76
CA LEU A 404 -17.77 6.05 -4.92
C LEU A 404 -16.32 6.47 -5.17
N TYR A 405 -15.60 6.80 -4.11
CA TYR A 405 -14.16 7.11 -4.20
C TYR A 405 -13.35 5.90 -4.68
N ALA A 406 -13.62 4.71 -4.18
CA ALA A 406 -12.93 3.49 -4.64
C ALA A 406 -13.21 3.19 -6.13
N LEU A 407 -14.44 3.41 -6.61
CA LEU A 407 -14.78 3.33 -8.04
C LEU A 407 -14.06 4.40 -8.87
N TRP A 408 -13.99 5.63 -8.34
CA TRP A 408 -13.21 6.70 -8.96
C TRP A 408 -11.73 6.31 -9.12
N LEU A 409 -11.13 5.68 -8.11
CA LEU A 409 -9.75 5.22 -8.16
C LEU A 409 -9.52 4.15 -9.24
N VAL A 410 -10.44 3.21 -9.41
CA VAL A 410 -10.39 2.21 -10.49
C VAL A 410 -10.41 2.91 -11.86
N TYR A 411 -11.28 3.89 -12.04
CA TYR A 411 -11.33 4.70 -13.27
C TYR A 411 -10.04 5.51 -13.46
N ALA A 412 -9.57 6.18 -12.41
CA ALA A 412 -8.37 7.02 -12.44
C ALA A 412 -7.09 6.23 -12.76
N GLY A 413 -7.00 4.99 -12.31
CA GLY A 413 -5.89 4.09 -12.61
C GLY A 413 -5.73 3.81 -14.10
N GLY A 414 -6.79 3.99 -14.88
CA GLY A 414 -6.76 3.80 -16.31
C GLY A 414 -6.78 2.34 -16.75
N LEU A 415 -7.03 2.13 -18.03
CA LEU A 415 -7.23 0.80 -18.60
C LEU A 415 -5.98 -0.09 -18.45
N SER A 416 -4.79 0.45 -18.65
CA SER A 416 -3.54 -0.30 -18.57
C SER A 416 -3.32 -0.92 -17.18
N GLN A 417 -3.53 -0.15 -16.10
CA GLN A 417 -3.37 -0.65 -14.74
C GLN A 417 -4.44 -1.67 -14.37
N VAL A 418 -5.67 -1.47 -14.84
CA VAL A 418 -6.77 -2.44 -14.65
C VAL A 418 -6.43 -3.76 -15.37
N LEU A 419 -5.97 -3.71 -16.61
CA LEU A 419 -5.60 -4.91 -17.39
C LEU A 419 -4.43 -5.67 -16.74
N LEU A 420 -3.39 -4.96 -16.32
CA LEU A 420 -2.25 -5.55 -15.62
C LEU A 420 -2.66 -6.17 -14.28
N SER A 421 -3.55 -5.51 -13.54
CA SER A 421 -4.10 -6.05 -12.29
C SER A 421 -4.90 -7.33 -12.55
N VAL A 422 -5.78 -7.35 -13.55
CA VAL A 422 -6.56 -8.55 -13.88
C VAL A 422 -5.65 -9.70 -14.28
N LEU A 423 -4.55 -9.44 -14.99
CA LEU A 423 -3.54 -10.45 -15.32
C LEU A 423 -2.91 -11.05 -14.05
N LEU A 424 -2.66 -10.24 -13.02
CA LEU A 424 -2.14 -10.71 -11.73
C LEU A 424 -3.22 -11.39 -10.86
N TYR A 425 -4.50 -11.11 -11.07
CA TYR A 425 -5.60 -11.83 -10.42
C TYR A 425 -5.83 -13.23 -11.02
N ALA A 426 -5.55 -13.43 -12.30
CA ALA A 426 -5.86 -14.67 -13.01
C ALA A 426 -5.21 -15.93 -12.39
N PRO A 427 -3.92 -15.96 -11.98
CA PRO A 427 -3.32 -17.13 -11.31
C PRO A 427 -4.01 -17.48 -9.99
N GLY A 428 -4.61 -16.51 -9.31
CA GLY A 428 -5.37 -16.70 -8.08
C GLY A 428 -6.58 -17.63 -8.28
N ILE A 429 -7.18 -17.65 -9.48
CA ILE A 429 -8.32 -18.54 -9.79
C ILE A 429 -7.93 -20.01 -9.56
N ALA A 430 -6.74 -20.42 -9.99
CA ALA A 430 -6.23 -21.77 -9.80
C ALA A 430 -6.02 -22.08 -8.31
N MET A 431 -5.50 -21.12 -7.54
CA MET A 431 -5.30 -21.26 -6.09
C MET A 431 -6.64 -21.43 -5.36
N PHE A 432 -7.64 -20.60 -5.69
CA PHE A 432 -8.98 -20.73 -5.13
C PHE A 432 -9.65 -22.06 -5.50
N ALA A 433 -9.57 -22.46 -6.77
CA ALA A 433 -10.12 -23.73 -7.23
C ALA A 433 -9.48 -24.93 -6.51
N ALA A 434 -8.15 -24.92 -6.34
CA ALA A 434 -7.42 -25.93 -5.58
C ALA A 434 -7.87 -26.00 -4.11
N ALA A 435 -8.05 -24.85 -3.45
CA ALA A 435 -8.54 -24.78 -2.08
C ALA A 435 -9.93 -25.38 -1.93
N LYS A 436 -10.88 -25.01 -2.80
CA LYS A 436 -12.25 -25.53 -2.77
C LYS A 436 -12.31 -27.03 -3.07
N HIS A 437 -11.49 -27.50 -4.01
CA HIS A 437 -11.39 -28.92 -4.33
C HIS A 437 -10.86 -29.74 -3.15
N GLN A 438 -9.82 -29.25 -2.45
CA GLN A 438 -9.26 -29.90 -1.25
C GLN A 438 -10.29 -30.08 -0.13
N HIS A 439 -11.26 -29.16 -0.01
CA HIS A 439 -12.33 -29.22 1.00
C HIS A 439 -13.59 -29.92 0.51
N GLY A 440 -13.61 -30.50 -0.69
CA GLY A 440 -14.78 -31.15 -1.27
C GLY A 440 -15.97 -30.22 -1.49
N GLN A 441 -15.71 -28.90 -1.57
CA GLN A 441 -16.73 -27.89 -1.76
C GLN A 441 -16.95 -27.58 -3.25
N ARG A 442 -18.11 -27.02 -3.57
CA ARG A 442 -18.37 -26.50 -4.92
C ARG A 442 -17.34 -25.38 -5.21
N ILE A 443 -16.63 -25.49 -6.35
CA ILE A 443 -15.55 -24.56 -6.70
C ILE A 443 -16.11 -23.16 -6.93
N PHE A 444 -17.13 -23.01 -7.79
CA PHE A 444 -17.74 -21.72 -8.09
C PHE A 444 -19.26 -21.81 -8.08
N THR A 445 -19.93 -20.83 -7.53
CA THR A 445 -21.36 -20.55 -7.72
C THR A 445 -21.61 -20.03 -9.13
N ARG A 446 -22.88 -19.96 -9.58
CA ARG A 446 -23.21 -19.44 -10.92
C ARG A 446 -22.74 -18.00 -11.12
N ALA A 447 -22.88 -17.15 -10.11
CA ALA A 447 -22.41 -15.76 -10.16
C ALA A 447 -20.88 -15.68 -10.24
N GLU A 448 -20.17 -16.47 -9.44
CA GLU A 448 -18.69 -16.54 -9.46
C GLU A 448 -18.16 -17.06 -10.80
N GLN A 449 -18.86 -18.03 -11.44
CA GLN A 449 -18.48 -18.50 -12.78
C GLN A 449 -18.48 -17.38 -13.83
N VAL A 450 -19.48 -16.48 -13.78
CA VAL A 450 -19.52 -15.32 -14.68
C VAL A 450 -18.37 -14.38 -14.42
N ILE A 451 -18.06 -14.10 -13.15
CA ILE A 451 -16.93 -13.24 -12.76
C ILE A 451 -15.60 -13.86 -13.21
N VAL A 452 -15.40 -15.13 -12.93
CA VAL A 452 -14.18 -15.87 -13.33
C VAL A 452 -14.01 -15.91 -14.85
N ALA A 453 -15.08 -16.17 -15.59
CA ALA A 453 -15.05 -16.12 -17.05
C ALA A 453 -14.63 -14.73 -17.56
N GLY A 454 -15.18 -13.65 -16.97
CA GLY A 454 -14.78 -12.28 -17.26
C GLY A 454 -13.30 -12.03 -16.98
N VAL A 455 -12.81 -12.45 -15.81
CA VAL A 455 -11.39 -12.31 -15.43
C VAL A 455 -10.48 -13.05 -16.42
N VAL A 456 -10.82 -14.28 -16.81
CA VAL A 456 -10.02 -15.08 -17.76
C VAL A 456 -9.98 -14.42 -19.15
N VAL A 457 -11.12 -13.93 -19.66
CA VAL A 457 -11.20 -13.26 -20.96
C VAL A 457 -10.37 -11.97 -20.96
N VAL A 458 -10.53 -11.13 -19.92
CA VAL A 458 -9.80 -9.88 -19.80
C VAL A 458 -8.30 -10.13 -19.58
N ALA A 459 -7.91 -11.14 -18.79
CA ALA A 459 -6.52 -11.54 -18.62
C ALA A 459 -5.91 -12.04 -19.94
N GLY A 460 -6.65 -12.82 -20.74
CA GLY A 460 -6.22 -13.24 -22.07
C GLY A 460 -6.00 -12.05 -23.00
N TRP A 461 -6.89 -11.07 -22.99
CA TRP A 461 -6.74 -9.83 -23.76
C TRP A 461 -5.54 -8.99 -23.27
N ALA A 462 -5.34 -8.88 -21.96
CA ALA A 462 -4.18 -8.20 -21.39
C ALA A 462 -2.85 -8.87 -21.79
N ALA A 463 -2.78 -10.22 -21.73
CA ALA A 463 -1.62 -10.98 -22.16
C ALA A 463 -1.33 -10.80 -23.67
N TRP A 464 -2.39 -10.78 -24.48
CA TRP A 464 -2.28 -10.46 -25.91
C TRP A 464 -1.77 -9.05 -26.14
N GLY A 465 -2.27 -8.05 -25.41
CA GLY A 465 -1.81 -6.66 -25.48
C GLY A 465 -0.33 -6.50 -25.12
N LEU A 466 0.16 -7.25 -24.12
CA LEU A 466 1.58 -7.29 -23.76
C LEU A 466 2.41 -7.91 -24.90
N TYR A 467 1.95 -9.02 -25.49
CA TYR A 467 2.64 -9.69 -26.59
C TYR A 467 2.74 -8.79 -27.84
N GLN A 468 1.71 -8.01 -28.13
CA GLN A 468 1.67 -7.06 -29.27
C GLN A 468 2.44 -5.75 -28.98
N GLY A 469 2.92 -5.52 -27.75
CA GLY A 469 3.55 -4.27 -27.36
C GLY A 469 2.58 -3.07 -27.24
N HIS A 470 1.28 -3.33 -27.20
CA HIS A 470 0.26 -2.29 -26.96
C HIS A 470 0.05 -1.99 -25.47
N LEU A 471 0.45 -2.91 -24.61
CA LEU A 471 0.44 -2.76 -23.16
C LEU A 471 1.89 -2.83 -22.69
N HIS A 472 2.33 -1.84 -21.93
CA HIS A 472 3.66 -1.79 -21.35
C HIS A 472 3.58 -1.97 -19.84
N LEU A 473 4.62 -2.57 -19.26
CA LEU A 473 4.76 -2.65 -17.78
C LEU A 473 5.15 -1.30 -17.15
N ALA A 474 4.95 -0.21 -17.90
CA ALA A 474 5.22 1.22 -17.72
C ALA A 474 6.63 1.64 -18.02
#